data_316f8bc6c9f0cbd13c865e7480fea39d
#
_entry.id   316f8bc6c9f0cbd13c865e7480fea39d
#
_cell.length_a   1.000
_cell.length_b   1.000
_cell.length_c   1.000
_cell.angle_alpha   90.00
_cell.angle_beta   90.00
_cell.angle_gamma   90.00
#
_symmetry.space_group_name_H-M   'P 1'
#
loop_
_entity.id
_entity.type
_entity.pdbx_description
1 polymer ?
#
loop_
_entity_poly.entity_id
_entity_poly.type
_entity_poly.pdbx_seq_one_letter_code
_entity_poly.pdbx_strand_id
1 'polypeptide(L)'
;MLRLLALTDRGEAAQVHRIAFDRAMPWLVGLHTPDEDSWFYRERVFTTCRVWGRFDDGVLSGIIAFREGWVEQLYVLPAAQGCGVGTELLDVAKRASDQLELWTFERNAPARRFYEARGFALVEQTDGARNEEREPDARYLWTGR
;
A
#
# COMPACT_ATOMS: atom_id res chain seq x y z
N MET A 1 -5.53 -0.90 16.89
CA MET A 1 -5.91 -2.31 16.80
C MET A 1 -5.80 -2.80 15.36
N LEU A 2 -5.09 -3.89 15.15
CA LEU A 2 -4.97 -4.52 13.84
C LEU A 2 -6.04 -5.61 13.70
N ARG A 3 -6.66 -5.70 12.54
CA ARG A 3 -7.51 -6.85 12.22
C ARG A 3 -7.56 -7.13 10.72
N LEU A 4 -7.87 -8.39 10.39
CA LEU A 4 -8.13 -8.78 9.01
C LEU A 4 -9.43 -8.10 8.55
N LEU A 5 -9.42 -7.48 7.38
CA LEU A 5 -10.58 -6.83 6.81
C LEU A 5 -11.42 -7.83 6.00
N ALA A 6 -12.73 -7.62 6.02
CA ALA A 6 -13.67 -8.36 5.19
C ALA A 6 -14.07 -7.50 4.00
N LEU A 7 -14.75 -8.10 3.02
CA LEU A 7 -15.20 -7.39 1.82
C LEU A 7 -16.11 -6.20 2.17
N THR A 8 -16.84 -6.27 3.27
CA THR A 8 -17.68 -5.17 3.75
C THR A 8 -16.87 -3.94 4.16
N ASP A 9 -15.57 -4.09 4.40
CA ASP A 9 -14.68 -2.97 4.75
C ASP A 9 -14.09 -2.28 3.52
N ARG A 10 -14.41 -2.75 2.30
CA ARG A 10 -13.76 -2.28 1.08
C ARG A 10 -13.91 -0.78 0.82
N GLY A 11 -15.05 -0.21 1.19
CA GLY A 11 -15.30 1.22 0.99
C GLY A 11 -14.34 2.07 1.79
N GLU A 12 -14.18 1.75 3.08
CA GLU A 12 -13.23 2.45 3.94
C GLU A 12 -11.78 2.21 3.49
N ALA A 13 -11.46 0.99 3.09
CA ALA A 13 -10.11 0.67 2.59
C ALA A 13 -9.78 1.47 1.33
N ALA A 14 -10.71 1.53 0.38
CA ALA A 14 -10.54 2.31 -0.85
C ALA A 14 -10.37 3.80 -0.55
N GLN A 15 -11.09 4.31 0.44
CA GLN A 15 -10.99 5.71 0.83
C GLN A 15 -9.63 6.03 1.46
N VAL A 16 -9.10 5.15 2.32
CA VAL A 16 -7.75 5.31 2.88
C VAL A 16 -6.71 5.34 1.76
N HIS A 17 -6.81 4.43 0.82
CA HIS A 17 -5.95 4.39 -0.36
C HIS A 17 -6.00 5.73 -1.10
N ARG A 18 -7.20 6.21 -1.43
CA ARG A 18 -7.34 7.43 -2.24
C ARG A 18 -6.79 8.66 -1.52
N ILE A 19 -7.10 8.82 -0.25
CA ILE A 19 -6.62 9.97 0.53
C ILE A 19 -5.09 9.95 0.63
N ALA A 20 -4.51 8.82 0.96
CA ALA A 20 -3.06 8.70 1.13
C ALA A 20 -2.33 8.87 -0.21
N PHE A 21 -2.85 8.26 -1.28
CA PHE A 21 -2.26 8.35 -2.61
C PHE A 21 -2.28 9.78 -3.14
N ASP A 22 -3.43 10.45 -3.05
CA ASP A 22 -3.58 11.82 -3.53
C ASP A 22 -2.66 12.79 -2.78
N ARG A 23 -2.43 12.55 -1.49
CA ARG A 23 -1.49 13.34 -0.71
C ARG A 23 -0.05 13.13 -1.16
N ALA A 24 0.33 11.88 -1.42
CA ALA A 24 1.69 11.53 -1.82
C ALA A 24 2.00 11.94 -3.27
N MET A 25 1.01 11.85 -4.14
CA MET A 25 1.15 12.06 -5.58
C MET A 25 0.09 13.03 -6.10
N PRO A 26 0.12 14.31 -5.66
CA PRO A 26 -0.96 15.25 -5.98
C PRO A 26 -1.13 15.54 -7.47
N TRP A 27 -0.09 15.33 -8.28
CA TRP A 27 -0.20 15.50 -9.74
C TRP A 27 -0.97 14.37 -10.43
N LEU A 28 -1.32 13.31 -9.70
CA LEU A 28 -2.13 12.20 -10.23
C LEU A 28 -3.57 12.24 -9.71
N VAL A 29 -3.97 13.28 -9.00
CA VAL A 29 -5.35 13.44 -8.50
C VAL A 29 -6.32 13.42 -9.69
N GLY A 30 -7.41 12.66 -9.52
CA GLY A 30 -8.46 12.59 -10.53
C GLY A 30 -8.26 11.53 -11.61
N LEU A 31 -7.18 10.73 -11.53
CA LEU A 31 -6.96 9.64 -12.47
C LEU A 31 -8.07 8.58 -12.38
N HIS A 32 -8.60 8.37 -11.18
CA HIS A 32 -9.69 7.42 -10.92
C HIS A 32 -10.83 8.08 -10.15
N THR A 33 -12.05 7.62 -10.42
CA THR A 33 -13.24 8.04 -9.68
C THR A 33 -13.42 7.17 -8.42
N PRO A 34 -14.23 7.62 -7.43
CA PRO A 34 -14.56 6.78 -6.27
C PRO A 34 -15.19 5.43 -6.65
N ASP A 35 -16.00 5.39 -7.70
CA ASP A 35 -16.61 4.14 -8.18
C ASP A 35 -15.55 3.19 -8.74
N GLU A 36 -14.57 3.71 -9.47
CA GLU A 36 -13.44 2.91 -9.96
C GLU A 36 -12.59 2.38 -8.81
N ASP A 37 -12.35 3.17 -7.78
CA ASP A 37 -11.61 2.71 -6.60
C ASP A 37 -12.35 1.60 -5.88
N SER A 38 -13.67 1.74 -5.70
CA SER A 38 -14.51 0.71 -5.07
C SER A 38 -14.50 -0.58 -5.88
N TRP A 39 -14.61 -0.48 -7.20
CA TRP A 39 -14.54 -1.61 -8.10
C TRP A 39 -13.19 -2.33 -7.98
N PHE A 40 -12.09 -1.57 -7.98
CA PHE A 40 -10.74 -2.11 -7.88
C PHE A 40 -10.56 -2.91 -6.59
N TYR A 41 -11.01 -2.36 -5.46
CA TYR A 41 -10.91 -3.08 -4.18
C TYR A 41 -11.78 -4.33 -4.17
N ARG A 42 -13.02 -4.23 -4.64
CA ARG A 42 -13.94 -5.38 -4.68
C ARG A 42 -13.46 -6.48 -5.61
N GLU A 43 -13.02 -6.13 -6.82
CA GLU A 43 -12.76 -7.11 -7.88
C GLU A 43 -11.31 -7.57 -7.97
N ARG A 44 -10.37 -6.78 -7.45
CA ARG A 44 -8.95 -7.07 -7.55
C ARG A 44 -8.29 -7.29 -6.20
N VAL A 45 -8.37 -6.31 -5.31
CA VAL A 45 -7.62 -6.35 -4.05
C VAL A 45 -8.12 -7.46 -3.14
N PHE A 46 -9.42 -7.47 -2.83
CA PHE A 46 -9.99 -8.45 -1.90
C PHE A 46 -10.10 -9.86 -2.49
N THR A 47 -9.99 -10.02 -3.80
CA THR A 47 -10.01 -11.36 -4.44
C THR A 47 -8.64 -12.01 -4.52
N THR A 48 -7.56 -11.23 -4.48
CA THR A 48 -6.19 -11.74 -4.66
C THR A 48 -5.31 -11.60 -3.43
N CYS A 49 -5.69 -10.73 -2.48
CA CYS A 49 -4.88 -10.39 -1.33
C CYS A 49 -5.59 -10.65 -0.01
N ARG A 50 -4.80 -10.88 1.03
CA ARG A 50 -5.25 -10.65 2.41
C ARG A 50 -5.10 -9.17 2.68
N VAL A 51 -6.13 -8.56 3.27
CA VAL A 51 -6.16 -7.14 3.57
C VAL A 51 -6.28 -6.96 5.07
N TRP A 52 -5.33 -6.28 5.67
CA TRP A 52 -5.35 -5.95 7.11
C TRP A 52 -5.47 -4.46 7.29
N GLY A 53 -6.17 -4.07 8.34
CA GLY A 53 -6.35 -2.67 8.70
C GLY A 53 -5.91 -2.37 10.11
N ARG A 54 -5.45 -1.14 10.33
CA ARG A 54 -5.18 -0.59 11.65
C ARG A 54 -6.29 0.41 11.98
N PHE A 55 -6.88 0.25 13.16
CA PHE A 55 -7.97 1.11 13.63
C PHE A 55 -7.54 1.88 14.87
N ASP A 56 -7.91 3.14 14.93
CA ASP A 56 -7.76 4.01 16.08
C ASP A 56 -9.13 4.57 16.43
N ASP A 57 -9.64 4.25 17.64
CA ASP A 57 -10.97 4.65 18.10
C ASP A 57 -12.09 4.32 17.09
N GLY A 58 -11.99 3.13 16.50
CA GLY A 58 -12.97 2.65 15.53
C GLY A 58 -12.82 3.20 14.11
N VAL A 59 -11.83 4.06 13.87
CA VAL A 59 -11.57 4.66 12.56
C VAL A 59 -10.38 3.95 11.89
N LEU A 60 -10.57 3.55 10.64
CA LEU A 60 -9.50 2.92 9.86
C LEU A 60 -8.44 3.97 9.50
N SER A 61 -7.22 3.77 9.97
CA SER A 61 -6.11 4.71 9.77
C SER A 61 -5.07 4.23 8.76
N GLY A 62 -5.05 2.94 8.47
CA GLY A 62 -4.11 2.39 7.49
C GLY A 62 -4.51 0.99 7.06
N ILE A 63 -4.04 0.60 5.89
CA ILE A 63 -4.29 -0.72 5.31
C ILE A 63 -3.03 -1.29 4.68
N ILE A 64 -2.96 -2.62 4.66
CA ILE A 64 -2.01 -3.36 3.82
C ILE A 64 -2.76 -4.46 3.10
N ALA A 65 -2.49 -4.60 1.81
CA ALA A 65 -2.97 -5.72 1.01
C ALA A 65 -1.76 -6.48 0.49
N PHE A 66 -1.67 -7.75 0.83
CA PHE A 66 -0.52 -8.57 0.44
C PHE A 66 -0.96 -9.99 0.08
N ARG A 67 -0.14 -10.63 -0.71
CA ARG A 67 -0.25 -12.03 -1.08
C ARG A 67 1.14 -12.65 -0.92
N GLU A 68 1.26 -13.95 -1.11
CA GLU A 68 2.54 -14.62 -0.94
C GLU A 68 3.61 -13.95 -1.80
N GLY A 69 4.64 -13.45 -1.13
CA GLY A 69 5.79 -12.83 -1.77
C GLY A 69 5.61 -11.38 -2.23
N TRP A 70 4.41 -10.79 -2.05
CA TRP A 70 4.15 -9.44 -2.59
C TRP A 70 3.33 -8.58 -1.64
N VAL A 71 3.75 -7.33 -1.50
CA VAL A 71 2.92 -6.25 -0.94
C VAL A 71 2.33 -5.49 -2.13
N GLU A 72 1.01 -5.56 -2.29
CA GLU A 72 0.33 -4.92 -3.40
C GLU A 72 -0.11 -3.50 -3.07
N GLN A 73 -0.56 -3.27 -1.82
CA GLN A 73 -1.03 -1.96 -1.38
C GLN A 73 -0.59 -1.74 0.07
N LEU A 74 -0.10 -0.55 0.38
CA LEU A 74 0.19 -0.13 1.76
C LEU A 74 -0.05 1.37 1.84
N TYR A 75 -1.07 1.76 2.59
CA TYR A 75 -1.46 3.16 2.72
C TYR A 75 -1.80 3.49 4.16
N VAL A 76 -1.33 4.66 4.62
CA VAL A 76 -1.62 5.20 5.94
C VAL A 76 -2.16 6.61 5.76
N LEU A 77 -3.28 6.93 6.41
CA LEU A 77 -3.84 8.28 6.37
C LEU A 77 -2.79 9.30 6.82
N PRO A 78 -2.73 10.47 6.17
CA PRO A 78 -1.73 11.50 6.51
C PRO A 78 -1.68 11.83 8.01
N ALA A 79 -2.85 11.90 8.66
CA ALA A 79 -2.92 12.23 10.09
C ALA A 79 -2.34 11.13 10.99
N ALA A 80 -2.22 9.91 10.50
CA ALA A 80 -1.69 8.76 11.25
C ALA A 80 -0.25 8.41 10.88
N GLN A 81 0.36 9.11 9.95
CA GLN A 81 1.74 8.88 9.55
C GLN A 81 2.70 9.31 10.65
N GLY A 82 3.84 8.64 10.73
CA GLY A 82 4.84 8.93 11.75
C GLY A 82 4.54 8.33 13.13
N CYS A 83 3.48 7.53 13.25
CA CYS A 83 3.05 6.91 14.52
C CYS A 83 3.26 5.39 14.54
N GLY A 84 4.02 4.84 13.59
CA GLY A 84 4.33 3.41 13.56
C GLY A 84 3.26 2.53 12.89
N VAL A 85 2.19 3.10 12.36
CA VAL A 85 1.10 2.34 11.73
C VAL A 85 1.60 1.57 10.50
N GLY A 86 2.38 2.22 9.65
CA GLY A 86 2.95 1.58 8.47
C GLY A 86 3.86 0.39 8.83
N THR A 87 4.66 0.54 9.87
CA THR A 87 5.53 -0.53 10.35
C THR A 87 4.73 -1.72 10.89
N GLU A 88 3.69 -1.45 11.68
CA GLU A 88 2.81 -2.51 12.20
C GLU A 88 2.17 -3.30 11.05
N LEU A 89 1.66 -2.60 10.05
CA LEU A 89 1.03 -3.25 8.89
C LEU A 89 2.05 -4.05 8.08
N LEU A 90 3.22 -3.47 7.81
CA LEU A 90 4.26 -4.17 7.06
C LEU A 90 4.73 -5.43 7.78
N ASP A 91 4.79 -5.39 9.11
CA ASP A 91 5.18 -6.56 9.92
C ASP A 91 4.19 -7.71 9.78
N VAL A 92 2.92 -7.45 9.54
CA VAL A 92 1.93 -8.50 9.25
C VAL A 92 2.35 -9.29 8.01
N ALA A 93 2.70 -8.60 6.94
CA ALA A 93 3.15 -9.23 5.71
C ALA A 93 4.49 -9.95 5.90
N LYS A 94 5.42 -9.35 6.64
CA LYS A 94 6.73 -9.94 6.91
C LYS A 94 6.63 -11.26 7.68
N ARG A 95 5.67 -11.37 8.58
CA ARG A 95 5.44 -12.62 9.31
C ARG A 95 4.85 -13.73 8.43
N ALA A 96 4.21 -13.36 7.33
CA ALA A 96 3.53 -14.29 6.44
C ALA A 96 4.42 -14.81 5.31
N SER A 97 5.57 -14.21 5.06
CA SER A 97 6.45 -14.57 3.94
C SER A 97 7.91 -14.39 4.31
N ASP A 98 8.78 -15.22 3.76
CA ASP A 98 10.24 -15.11 3.95
C ASP A 98 10.84 -14.04 3.05
N GLN A 99 10.11 -13.63 2.03
CA GLN A 99 10.54 -12.66 1.03
C GLN A 99 9.32 -11.86 0.58
N LEU A 100 9.51 -10.56 0.37
CA LEU A 100 8.47 -9.67 -0.13
C LEU A 100 9.02 -8.76 -1.22
N GLU A 101 8.25 -8.60 -2.26
CA GLU A 101 8.52 -7.61 -3.30
C GLU A 101 7.40 -6.57 -3.32
N LEU A 102 7.72 -5.38 -3.79
CA LEU A 102 6.73 -4.33 -3.99
C LEU A 102 7.19 -3.34 -5.04
N TRP A 103 6.22 -2.63 -5.60
CA TRP A 103 6.46 -1.50 -6.48
C TRP A 103 6.06 -0.21 -5.78
N THR A 104 6.84 0.83 -5.95
CA THR A 104 6.48 2.19 -5.52
C THR A 104 6.95 3.18 -6.57
N PHE A 105 6.34 4.36 -6.63
CA PHE A 105 6.74 5.36 -7.61
C PHE A 105 8.06 6.00 -7.20
N GLU A 106 8.92 6.24 -8.18
CA GLU A 106 10.24 6.82 -7.95
C GLU A 106 10.15 8.18 -7.24
N ARG A 107 9.14 8.98 -7.60
CA ARG A 107 8.95 10.32 -7.04
C ARG A 107 8.31 10.31 -5.65
N ASN A 108 7.85 9.15 -5.19
CA ASN A 108 7.34 9.01 -3.82
C ASN A 108 8.51 8.78 -2.85
N ALA A 109 9.30 9.82 -2.61
CA ALA A 109 10.49 9.74 -1.79
C ALA A 109 10.21 9.28 -0.35
N PRO A 110 9.13 9.73 0.32
CA PRO A 110 8.83 9.23 1.67
C PRO A 110 8.61 7.71 1.70
N ALA A 111 7.90 7.15 0.71
CA ALA A 111 7.68 5.70 0.64
C ALA A 111 8.99 4.96 0.41
N ARG A 112 9.84 5.44 -0.47
CA ARG A 112 11.14 4.82 -0.75
C ARG A 112 11.99 4.79 0.51
N ARG A 113 12.08 5.91 1.25
CA ARG A 113 12.82 5.97 2.52
C ARG A 113 12.23 5.01 3.55
N PHE A 114 10.90 4.92 3.61
CA PHE A 114 10.21 4.02 4.53
C PHE A 114 10.63 2.58 4.30
N TYR A 115 10.58 2.12 3.04
CA TYR A 115 10.93 0.74 2.70
C TYR A 115 12.42 0.47 2.88
N GLU A 116 13.27 1.38 2.46
CA GLU A 116 14.73 1.22 2.60
C GLU A 116 15.15 1.12 4.07
N ALA A 117 14.54 1.91 4.94
CA ALA A 117 14.80 1.85 6.37
C ALA A 117 14.36 0.53 7.01
N ARG A 118 13.50 -0.22 6.33
CA ARG A 118 12.95 -1.49 6.85
C ARG A 118 13.48 -2.72 6.12
N GLY A 119 14.62 -2.57 5.47
CA GLY A 119 15.36 -3.69 4.89
C GLY A 119 15.03 -4.04 3.45
N PHE A 120 14.23 -3.22 2.77
CA PHE A 120 13.98 -3.39 1.35
C PHE A 120 15.11 -2.77 0.52
N ALA A 121 15.57 -3.51 -0.49
CA ALA A 121 16.60 -3.04 -1.40
C ALA A 121 16.03 -2.83 -2.79
N LEU A 122 16.46 -1.76 -3.46
CA LEU A 122 16.07 -1.46 -4.84
C LEU A 122 16.65 -2.51 -5.78
N VAL A 123 15.80 -3.13 -6.60
CA VAL A 123 16.23 -4.17 -7.54
C VAL A 123 15.90 -3.85 -9.00
N GLU A 124 14.98 -2.91 -9.24
CA GLU A 124 14.60 -2.55 -10.60
C GLU A 124 13.98 -1.15 -10.62
N GLN A 125 14.23 -0.41 -11.71
CA GLN A 125 13.55 0.86 -11.96
C GLN A 125 13.04 0.86 -13.40
N THR A 126 11.87 1.47 -13.63
CA THR A 126 11.33 1.64 -14.97
C THR A 126 11.00 3.11 -15.22
N ASP A 127 10.79 3.45 -16.49
CA ASP A 127 10.39 4.81 -16.89
C ASP A 127 8.87 5.03 -16.77
N GLY A 128 8.11 4.01 -16.32
CA GLY A 128 6.67 4.11 -16.17
C GLY A 128 5.87 3.90 -17.44
N ALA A 129 6.52 3.55 -18.56
CA ALA A 129 5.83 3.42 -19.85
C ALA A 129 4.76 2.33 -19.84
N ARG A 130 4.87 1.35 -18.94
CA ARG A 130 3.96 0.21 -18.86
C ARG A 130 2.93 0.29 -17.74
N ASN A 131 3.05 1.28 -16.85
CA ASN A 131 2.03 1.42 -15.81
C ASN A 131 0.97 2.44 -16.23
N GLU A 132 -0.19 2.34 -15.57
CA GLU A 132 -1.35 3.16 -15.89
C GLU A 132 -1.08 4.64 -15.66
N GLU A 133 -0.35 4.96 -14.60
CA GLU A 133 -0.05 6.32 -14.19
C GLU A 133 1.00 7.00 -15.08
N ARG A 134 1.72 6.21 -15.88
CA ARG A 134 2.83 6.71 -16.71
C ARG A 134 3.89 7.42 -15.86
N GLU A 135 4.11 6.92 -14.63
CA GLU A 135 5.09 7.45 -13.68
C GLU A 135 6.24 6.47 -13.53
N PRO A 136 7.49 6.96 -13.51
CA PRO A 136 8.62 6.09 -13.20
C PRO A 136 8.43 5.39 -11.87
N ASP A 137 8.68 4.09 -11.83
CA ASP A 137 8.51 3.28 -10.65
C ASP A 137 9.75 2.46 -10.30
N ALA A 138 9.74 1.93 -9.09
CA ALA A 138 10.88 1.21 -8.52
C ALA A 138 10.38 -0.04 -7.83
N ARG A 139 11.05 -1.17 -8.09
CA ARG A 139 10.75 -2.44 -7.44
C ARG A 139 11.76 -2.70 -6.34
N TYR A 140 11.25 -3.05 -5.18
CA TYR A 140 12.02 -3.33 -3.98
C TYR A 140 11.85 -4.77 -3.55
N LEU A 141 12.89 -5.32 -2.93
CA LEU A 141 12.91 -6.69 -2.43
C LEU A 141 13.37 -6.69 -0.97
N TRP A 142 12.65 -7.41 -0.12
CA TRP A 142 13.02 -7.72 1.24
C TRP A 142 13.15 -9.22 1.39
N THR A 143 14.23 -9.67 2.02
CA THR A 143 14.43 -11.08 2.38
C THR A 143 14.62 -11.14 3.88
N GLY A 144 13.73 -11.87 4.54
CA GLY A 144 13.71 -11.93 6.01
C GLY A 144 14.67 -12.91 6.63
N ARG A 145 15.20 -13.80 5.82
CA ARG A 145 16.02 -14.89 6.35
C ARG A 145 17.04 -15.40 5.37
#